data_0b7cfedb0bdc353e6517fca9a18bf1b4
#
_entry.id   0b7cfedb0bdc353e6517fca9a18bf1b4
#
_cell.length_a   1.000
_cell.length_b   1.000
_cell.length_c   1.000
_cell.angle_alpha   90.00
_cell.angle_beta   90.00
_cell.angle_gamma   90.00
#
_symmetry.space_group_name_H-M   'P 1'
#
loop_
_entity.id
_entity.type
_entity.pdbx_description
1 polymer ?
#
loop_
_entity_poly.entity_id
_entity_poly.type
_entity_poly.pdbx_seq_one_letter_code
_entity_poly.pdbx_strand_id
1 'polypeptide(L)'
;MTRVRIAAVFTAQLCALAFAGRVSAHHSIQAQFDIHKTVSVSGTVAKVEWINPHSYLTLNVKDAEGKVQKWAFEMGAAGVLRKSGLSRADRGGLKPGDEVTVTALAARDGSNSGLLQELKISDGRVFRFMPDPTGAPEPTGQ
;
A
#
# COMPACT_ATOMS: atom_id res chain seq x y z
N MET A 1 49.49 -1.36 33.55
CA MET A 1 48.55 -2.40 33.02
C MET A 1 47.09 -1.92 33.02
N THR A 2 46.65 -0.92 33.72
CA THR A 2 45.25 -0.47 33.83
C THR A 2 44.73 0.28 32.57
N ARG A 3 45.60 1.07 31.93
CA ARG A 3 45.19 1.89 30.75
C ARG A 3 44.84 1.05 29.50
N VAL A 4 45.56 -0.11 29.30
CA VAL A 4 45.29 -1.02 28.15
C VAL A 4 43.91 -1.71 28.31
N ARG A 5 43.51 -2.04 29.53
CA ARG A 5 42.22 -2.69 29.81
C ARG A 5 41.04 -1.77 29.57
N ILE A 6 41.21 -0.48 29.91
CA ILE A 6 40.13 0.54 29.67
C ILE A 6 39.92 0.78 28.16
N ALA A 7 41.01 0.90 27.40
CA ALA A 7 40.91 1.07 25.94
C ALA A 7 40.23 -0.14 25.26
N ALA A 8 40.55 -1.37 25.67
CA ALA A 8 39.95 -2.58 25.12
C ALA A 8 38.44 -2.67 25.39
N VAL A 9 37.99 -2.24 26.58
CA VAL A 9 36.57 -2.21 26.92
C VAL A 9 35.80 -1.18 26.11
N PHE A 10 36.36 0.02 25.90
CA PHE A 10 35.74 1.04 25.04
C PHE A 10 35.65 0.63 23.58
N THR A 11 36.67 -0.05 23.06
CA THR A 11 36.67 -0.54 21.66
C THR A 11 35.64 -1.64 21.48
N ALA A 12 35.48 -2.55 22.43
CA ALA A 12 34.48 -3.62 22.39
C ALA A 12 33.03 -3.06 22.46
N GLN A 13 32.77 -2.01 23.27
CA GLN A 13 31.47 -1.36 23.32
C GLN A 13 31.15 -0.59 22.03
N LEU A 14 32.13 0.07 21.42
CA LEU A 14 31.94 0.78 20.16
C LEU A 14 31.63 -0.18 19.01
N CYS A 15 32.29 -1.34 18.96
CA CYS A 15 31.99 -2.40 18.00
C CYS A 15 30.61 -3.02 18.21
N ALA A 16 30.15 -3.19 19.46
CA ALA A 16 28.81 -3.69 19.75
C ALA A 16 27.69 -2.73 19.28
N LEU A 17 27.90 -1.42 19.37
CA LEU A 17 26.96 -0.43 18.83
C LEU A 17 26.92 -0.40 17.27
N ALA A 18 28.01 -0.74 16.61
CA ALA A 18 28.08 -0.79 15.14
C ALA A 18 27.31 -2.00 14.57
N PHE A 19 27.07 -3.05 15.38
CA PHE A 19 26.25 -4.21 15.04
C PHE A 19 24.78 -4.08 15.46
N ALA A 20 24.34 -2.94 16.01
CA ALA A 20 22.94 -2.62 16.12
C ALA A 20 22.41 -2.46 14.68
N GLY A 21 22.18 -3.60 14.03
CA GLY A 21 21.69 -3.69 12.66
C GLY A 21 20.48 -2.81 12.52
N ARG A 22 20.41 -2.09 11.41
CA ARG A 22 19.20 -1.37 11.01
C ARG A 22 18.07 -2.37 11.03
N VAL A 23 17.25 -2.36 12.07
CA VAL A 23 15.98 -3.07 12.09
C VAL A 23 15.15 -2.37 11.03
N SER A 24 15.24 -2.87 9.80
CA SER A 24 14.35 -2.46 8.73
C SER A 24 12.98 -2.98 9.11
N ALA A 25 12.18 -2.15 9.72
CA ALA A 25 10.76 -2.40 9.97
C ALA A 25 10.00 -2.30 8.64
N HIS A 26 10.41 -3.06 7.64
CA HIS A 26 9.57 -3.38 6.51
C HIS A 26 8.52 -4.34 7.05
N HIS A 27 7.36 -3.81 7.40
CA HIS A 27 6.19 -4.64 7.65
C HIS A 27 6.03 -5.54 6.42
N SER A 28 6.18 -6.85 6.62
CA SER A 28 5.96 -7.80 5.55
C SER A 28 4.51 -7.64 5.06
N ILE A 29 4.30 -7.47 3.76
CA ILE A 29 2.96 -7.46 3.15
C ILE A 29 2.13 -8.62 3.69
N GLN A 30 2.74 -9.82 3.79
CA GLN A 30 2.10 -11.03 4.30
C GLN A 30 1.74 -10.96 5.79
N ALA A 31 2.32 -10.07 6.58
CA ALA A 31 1.94 -9.88 7.98
C ALA A 31 0.63 -9.09 8.11
N GLN A 32 0.36 -8.18 7.20
CA GLN A 32 -0.80 -7.29 7.23
C GLN A 32 -1.92 -7.77 6.31
N PHE A 33 -1.59 -8.32 5.14
CA PHE A 33 -2.55 -8.71 4.12
C PHE A 33 -2.51 -10.20 3.82
N ASP A 34 -3.66 -10.78 3.51
CA ASP A 34 -3.77 -12.18 3.09
C ASP A 34 -3.54 -12.28 1.58
N ILE A 35 -2.36 -12.78 1.20
CA ILE A 35 -1.97 -12.93 -0.21
C ILE A 35 -2.83 -13.94 -0.99
N HIS A 36 -3.63 -14.75 -0.29
CA HIS A 36 -4.54 -15.73 -0.89
C HIS A 36 -6.00 -15.27 -0.90
N LYS A 37 -6.28 -14.07 -0.36
CA LYS A 37 -7.64 -13.55 -0.28
C LYS A 37 -7.75 -12.18 -0.95
N THR A 38 -8.41 -12.17 -2.09
CA THR A 38 -8.72 -10.94 -2.83
C THR A 38 -10.14 -10.49 -2.50
N VAL A 39 -10.32 -9.16 -2.37
CA VAL A 39 -11.62 -8.51 -2.26
C VAL A 39 -11.82 -7.55 -3.41
N SER A 40 -13.06 -7.44 -3.89
CA SER A 40 -13.46 -6.45 -4.88
C SER A 40 -14.51 -5.53 -4.28
N VAL A 41 -14.25 -4.22 -4.29
CA VAL A 41 -15.07 -3.22 -3.63
C VAL A 41 -15.33 -2.05 -4.58
N SER A 42 -16.61 -1.71 -4.78
CA SER A 42 -17.01 -0.53 -5.55
C SER A 42 -17.51 0.57 -4.62
N GLY A 43 -17.14 1.79 -4.91
CA GLY A 43 -17.54 2.93 -4.09
C GLY A 43 -17.11 4.25 -4.68
N THR A 44 -17.35 5.32 -3.91
CA THR A 44 -16.97 6.68 -4.28
C THR A 44 -15.71 7.09 -3.53
N VAL A 45 -14.76 7.69 -4.22
CA VAL A 45 -13.53 8.21 -3.59
C VAL A 45 -13.90 9.26 -2.55
N ALA A 46 -13.55 9.02 -1.30
CA ALA A 46 -13.68 9.98 -0.21
C ALA A 46 -12.41 10.82 -0.05
N LYS A 47 -11.23 10.19 -0.16
CA LYS A 47 -9.95 10.83 0.04
C LYS A 47 -8.83 10.06 -0.66
N VAL A 48 -7.81 10.77 -1.13
CA VAL A 48 -6.54 10.19 -1.59
C VAL A 48 -5.40 10.91 -0.89
N GLU A 49 -4.57 10.16 -0.19
CA GLU A 49 -3.39 10.66 0.51
C GLU A 49 -2.13 10.23 -0.24
N TRP A 50 -1.47 11.22 -0.87
CA TRP A 50 -0.27 11.01 -1.67
C TRP A 50 0.97 11.21 -0.79
N ILE A 51 1.34 10.18 -0.06
CA ILE A 51 2.47 10.20 0.87
C ILE A 51 3.48 9.10 0.56
N ASN A 52 4.66 9.18 1.15
CA ASN A 52 5.71 8.19 1.07
C ASN A 52 5.94 7.61 2.47
N PRO A 53 6.27 6.33 2.58
CA PRO A 53 6.47 5.36 1.50
C PRO A 53 5.17 4.77 0.92
N HIS A 54 4.01 4.96 1.55
CA HIS A 54 2.73 4.37 1.17
C HIS A 54 1.64 5.44 1.08
N SER A 55 1.00 5.53 -0.07
CA SER A 55 -0.20 6.35 -0.28
C SER A 55 -1.45 5.59 0.14
N TYR A 56 -2.56 6.29 0.37
CA TYR A 56 -3.81 5.67 0.79
C TYR A 56 -4.99 6.20 -0.02
N LEU A 57 -5.90 5.28 -0.38
CA LEU A 57 -7.18 5.56 -1.00
C LEU A 57 -8.29 5.20 -0.01
N THR A 58 -9.14 6.17 0.32
CA THR A 58 -10.34 5.93 1.13
C THR A 58 -11.58 6.02 0.27
N LEU A 59 -12.44 5.00 0.34
CA LEU A 59 -13.74 4.96 -0.33
C LEU A 59 -14.89 5.05 0.66
N ASN A 60 -15.98 5.66 0.23
CA ASN A 60 -17.31 5.48 0.79
C ASN A 60 -18.01 4.36 0.00
N VAL A 61 -18.34 3.28 0.69
CA VAL A 61 -18.96 2.08 0.12
C VAL A 61 -20.33 1.91 0.74
N LYS A 62 -21.37 1.73 -0.06
CA LYS A 62 -22.72 1.41 0.42
C LYS A 62 -22.85 -0.09 0.57
N ASP A 63 -23.31 -0.56 1.72
CA ASP A 63 -23.70 -1.96 1.91
C ASP A 63 -25.12 -2.22 1.32
N ALA A 64 -25.58 -3.45 1.45
CA ALA A 64 -26.86 -3.88 0.90
C ALA A 64 -28.05 -3.10 1.50
N GLU A 65 -27.92 -2.61 2.72
CA GLU A 65 -28.90 -1.80 3.44
C GLU A 65 -28.81 -0.31 3.12
N GLY A 66 -27.82 0.10 2.28
CA GLY A 66 -27.58 1.48 1.88
C GLY A 66 -26.77 2.29 2.90
N LYS A 67 -26.27 1.68 3.97
CA LYS A 67 -25.41 2.32 4.96
C LYS A 67 -24.01 2.51 4.38
N VAL A 68 -23.45 3.70 4.56
CA VAL A 68 -22.11 4.01 4.09
C VAL A 68 -21.07 3.51 5.08
N GLN A 69 -20.16 2.70 4.58
CA GLN A 69 -18.97 2.24 5.30
C GLN A 69 -17.71 2.80 4.63
N LYS A 70 -16.68 3.08 5.43
CA LYS A 70 -15.39 3.50 4.90
C LYS A 70 -14.51 2.28 4.67
N TRP A 71 -13.86 2.26 3.50
CA TRP A 71 -12.82 1.31 3.14
C TRP A 71 -11.52 2.05 2.89
N ALA A 72 -10.42 1.52 3.40
CA ALA A 72 -9.09 2.10 3.23
C ALA A 72 -8.16 1.14 2.49
N PHE A 73 -7.53 1.61 1.43
CA PHE A 73 -6.61 0.80 0.63
C PHE A 73 -5.22 1.41 0.65
N GLU A 74 -4.25 0.61 1.06
CA GLU A 74 -2.85 0.97 0.95
C GLU A 74 -2.40 0.86 -0.51
N MET A 75 -1.66 1.84 -0.95
CA MET A 75 -1.07 1.94 -2.30
C MET A 75 0.45 2.10 -2.18
N GLY A 76 1.15 2.01 -3.31
CA GLY A 76 2.57 2.29 -3.36
C GLY A 76 2.91 3.76 -3.12
N ALA A 77 4.21 4.06 -3.09
CA ALA A 77 4.71 5.43 -3.00
C ALA A 77 4.18 6.31 -4.14
N ALA A 78 3.94 7.58 -3.86
CA ALA A 78 3.40 8.53 -4.83
C ALA A 78 4.17 8.59 -6.16
N GLY A 79 5.49 8.36 -6.13
CA GLY A 79 6.33 8.29 -7.32
C GLY A 79 6.07 7.03 -8.17
N VAL A 80 5.79 5.90 -7.53
CA VAL A 80 5.45 4.64 -8.20
C VAL A 80 4.08 4.75 -8.87
N LEU A 81 3.09 5.26 -8.15
CA LEU A 81 1.73 5.47 -8.68
C LEU A 81 1.74 6.36 -9.92
N ARG A 82 2.53 7.44 -9.87
CA ARG A 82 2.69 8.34 -11.03
C ARG A 82 3.30 7.62 -12.25
N LYS A 83 4.28 6.74 -12.05
CA LYS A 83 4.87 5.94 -13.12
C LYS A 83 3.86 4.96 -13.73
N SER A 84 2.90 4.47 -12.93
CA SER A 84 1.78 3.64 -13.40
C SER A 84 0.66 4.44 -14.07
N GLY A 85 0.83 5.77 -14.21
CA GLY A 85 -0.16 6.65 -14.85
C GLY A 85 -1.21 7.21 -13.88
N LEU A 86 -1.24 6.78 -12.62
CA LEU A 86 -2.17 7.32 -11.63
C LEU A 86 -1.64 8.66 -11.10
N SER A 87 -2.40 9.71 -11.35
CA SER A 87 -2.06 11.09 -11.01
C SER A 87 -2.96 11.67 -9.93
N ARG A 88 -2.54 12.81 -9.38
CA ARG A 88 -3.35 13.64 -8.47
C ARG A 88 -4.44 14.38 -9.25
N ALA A 89 -5.46 14.83 -8.54
CA ALA A 89 -6.62 15.54 -9.11
C ALA A 89 -6.24 16.77 -9.95
N ASP A 90 -5.23 17.53 -9.51
CA ASP A 90 -4.70 18.72 -10.22
C ASP A 90 -4.05 18.41 -11.58
N ARG A 91 -3.84 17.13 -11.89
CA ARG A 91 -3.26 16.63 -13.15
C ARG A 91 -4.21 15.69 -13.90
N GLY A 92 -5.52 15.84 -13.70
CA GLY A 92 -6.54 15.03 -14.33
C GLY A 92 -6.63 13.60 -13.79
N GLY A 93 -6.05 13.34 -12.62
CA GLY A 93 -6.07 12.05 -11.97
C GLY A 93 -7.22 11.87 -10.99
N LEU A 94 -7.06 10.92 -10.08
CA LEU A 94 -8.07 10.50 -9.11
C LEU A 94 -8.40 11.63 -8.13
N LYS A 95 -9.72 11.89 -7.93
CA LYS A 95 -10.23 12.94 -7.05
C LYS A 95 -11.42 12.45 -6.22
N PRO A 96 -11.70 13.10 -5.08
CA PRO A 96 -12.94 12.86 -4.34
C PRO A 96 -14.17 12.98 -5.23
N GLY A 97 -15.12 12.06 -5.06
CA GLY A 97 -16.33 11.95 -5.86
C GLY A 97 -16.24 11.01 -7.07
N ASP A 98 -15.06 10.59 -7.47
CA ASP A 98 -14.92 9.61 -8.57
C ASP A 98 -15.50 8.26 -8.13
N GLU A 99 -16.26 7.62 -9.01
CA GLU A 99 -16.74 6.26 -8.82
C GLU A 99 -15.66 5.27 -9.30
N VAL A 100 -15.32 4.33 -8.44
CA VAL A 100 -14.24 3.38 -8.68
C VAL A 100 -14.60 1.98 -8.23
N THR A 101 -13.96 0.99 -8.85
CA THR A 101 -13.90 -0.39 -8.35
C THR A 101 -12.44 -0.70 -8.03
N VAL A 102 -12.21 -1.19 -6.82
CA VAL A 102 -10.90 -1.60 -6.31
C VAL A 102 -10.86 -3.10 -6.19
N THR A 103 -9.79 -3.73 -6.68
CA THR A 103 -9.39 -5.09 -6.34
C THR A 103 -8.16 -5.02 -5.44
N ALA A 104 -8.20 -5.70 -4.30
CA ALA A 104 -7.16 -5.61 -3.27
C ALA A 104 -6.96 -6.95 -2.54
N LEU A 105 -5.76 -7.17 -1.99
CA LEU A 105 -5.54 -8.20 -0.98
C LEU A 105 -6.22 -7.77 0.32
N ALA A 106 -7.01 -8.68 0.92
CA ALA A 106 -7.75 -8.38 2.15
C ALA A 106 -6.83 -8.21 3.35
N ALA A 107 -7.18 -7.31 4.25
CA ALA A 107 -6.51 -7.21 5.55
C ALA A 107 -6.76 -8.48 6.37
N ARG A 108 -5.71 -8.97 7.06
CA ARG A 108 -5.79 -10.19 7.89
C ARG A 108 -6.62 -10.01 9.15
N ASP A 109 -6.73 -8.79 9.65
CA ASP A 109 -7.51 -8.46 10.84
C ASP A 109 -9.02 -8.39 10.59
N GLY A 110 -9.45 -8.59 9.33
CA GLY A 110 -10.86 -8.55 8.92
C GLY A 110 -11.44 -7.13 8.82
N SER A 111 -10.63 -6.09 8.96
CA SER A 111 -11.08 -4.71 8.78
C SER A 111 -11.46 -4.42 7.33
N ASN A 112 -12.22 -3.33 7.12
CA ASN A 112 -12.53 -2.80 5.79
C ASN A 112 -11.30 -2.12 5.18
N SER A 113 -10.25 -2.90 4.96
CA SER A 113 -9.01 -2.41 4.36
C SER A 113 -8.32 -3.46 3.49
N GLY A 114 -7.36 -3.03 2.68
CA GLY A 114 -6.62 -3.92 1.81
C GLY A 114 -5.42 -3.26 1.15
N LEU A 115 -4.60 -4.09 0.50
CA LEU A 115 -3.50 -3.64 -0.35
C LEU A 115 -3.97 -3.61 -1.81
N LEU A 116 -3.99 -2.43 -2.40
CA LEU A 116 -4.50 -2.19 -3.75
C LEU A 116 -3.71 -2.95 -4.80
N GLN A 117 -4.39 -3.76 -5.59
CA GLN A 117 -3.82 -4.46 -6.75
C GLN A 117 -4.27 -3.82 -8.06
N GLU A 118 -5.55 -3.54 -8.20
CA GLU A 118 -6.14 -2.92 -9.38
C GLU A 118 -7.14 -1.83 -8.97
N LEU A 119 -7.14 -0.74 -9.72
CA LEU A 119 -8.10 0.35 -9.61
C LEU A 119 -8.73 0.59 -10.99
N LYS A 120 -10.04 0.46 -11.08
CA LYS A 120 -10.85 0.80 -12.26
C LYS A 120 -11.69 2.04 -11.95
N ILE A 121 -11.56 3.07 -12.77
CA ILE A 121 -12.37 4.28 -12.69
C ILE A 121 -13.59 4.15 -13.63
N SER A 122 -14.70 4.77 -13.29
CA SER A 122 -15.94 4.70 -14.08
C SER A 122 -15.80 5.26 -15.51
N ASP A 123 -14.78 6.08 -15.76
CA ASP A 123 -14.43 6.58 -17.11
C ASP A 123 -13.73 5.53 -17.99
N GLY A 124 -13.50 4.31 -17.50
CA GLY A 124 -12.90 3.19 -18.23
C GLY A 124 -11.40 3.02 -18.01
N ARG A 125 -10.72 3.95 -17.33
CA ARG A 125 -9.30 3.82 -17.03
C ARG A 125 -9.06 2.71 -16.00
N VAL A 126 -8.04 1.88 -16.22
CA VAL A 126 -7.64 0.79 -15.32
C VAL A 126 -6.16 0.94 -14.98
N PHE A 127 -5.84 0.86 -13.70
CA PHE A 127 -4.48 0.94 -13.17
C PHE A 127 -4.16 -0.33 -12.41
N ARG A 128 -3.05 -1.00 -12.77
CA ARG A 128 -2.54 -2.20 -12.11
C ARG A 128 -1.23 -1.89 -11.41
N PHE A 129 -1.11 -2.30 -10.16
CA PHE A 129 0.03 -1.99 -9.30
C PHE A 129 0.82 -3.21 -8.88
N MET A 130 0.22 -4.39 -9.00
CA MET A 130 0.87 -5.66 -8.74
C MET A 130 0.53 -6.65 -9.86
N PRO A 131 1.44 -7.57 -10.21
CA PRO A 131 1.11 -8.69 -11.07
C PRO A 131 -0.05 -9.49 -10.46
N ASP A 132 -0.90 -10.03 -11.31
CA ASP A 132 -1.95 -10.96 -10.87
C ASP A 132 -1.28 -12.15 -10.15
N PRO A 133 -1.60 -12.41 -8.87
CA PRO A 133 -1.01 -13.52 -8.13
C PRO A 133 -1.36 -14.89 -8.73
N THR A 134 -2.37 -14.97 -9.59
CA THR A 134 -2.77 -16.21 -10.29
C THR A 134 -1.90 -16.50 -11.51
N GLY A 135 -1.06 -15.55 -11.94
CA GLY A 135 -0.22 -15.69 -13.12
C GLY A 135 -1.00 -15.69 -14.44
N ALA A 136 -2.25 -15.22 -14.42
CA ALA A 136 -3.03 -15.06 -15.64
C ALA A 136 -2.31 -14.05 -16.56
N PRO A 137 -2.18 -14.33 -17.88
CA PRO A 137 -1.54 -13.42 -18.80
C PRO A 137 -2.32 -12.11 -18.87
N GLU A 138 -1.62 -10.99 -18.79
CA GLU A 138 -2.18 -9.66 -18.99
C GLU A 138 -2.91 -9.63 -20.35
N PRO A 139 -4.15 -9.10 -20.41
CA PRO A 139 -4.79 -8.87 -21.71
C PRO A 139 -3.94 -7.86 -22.48
N THR A 140 -3.26 -8.36 -23.52
CA THR A 140 -2.52 -7.51 -24.45
C THR A 140 -3.53 -6.58 -25.10
N GLY A 141 -3.56 -5.31 -24.65
CA GLY A 141 -4.33 -4.27 -25.31
C GLY A 141 -3.85 -4.09 -26.74
N GLN A 142 -4.72 -4.35 -27.68
CA GLN A 142 -4.61 -3.88 -29.07
C GLN A 142 -5.18 -2.47 -29.16
#